data_5d8e17180a288350b11fa2384579e536
#
_entry.id   5d8e17180a288350b11fa2384579e536
#
_cell.length_a   1.000
_cell.length_b   1.000
_cell.length_c   1.000
_cell.angle_alpha   90.00
_cell.angle_beta   90.00
_cell.angle_gamma   90.00
#
_symmetry.space_group_name_H-M   'P 1'
#
loop_
_entity.id
_entity.type
_entity.pdbx_description
1 polymer ?
#
loop_
_entity_poly.entity_id
_entity_poly.type
_entity_poly.pdbx_seq_one_letter_code
_entity_poly.pdbx_strand_id
1 'polypeptide(L)'
;MTSPWAALAVLFTARLAMAFQYQVVASLGPLFMDRHGTNLADLGILISLYLLPGLVFALPGGGIAQRFGDRRVVASGLVVMVLGGLIMWQGQSWSLQILGRLLAGTGGVLLNVIMTKMVADWFAGRNLATAMGIFVNSWPAGIALALLLLPLIAQAGGLNAALATSMVLCIAGLALMTLAYRDPPASPGGTMPSGSWPRNSALTGILIAGCVWGLYNGALAMVFAFGPAFLVERGAALTQASGISSLVLWLAVISVPAGGLIGDRIRRPNAVLLAGLAGFAVTFALALLAPSLPVFILMGLICGLPAGPIMALPGRVLRPETRALGMGIFFTLYYFWMAVLPALSGALSEQVGSAAVAFQLGILLLALAALGTLGLTRHRAQAA
;
A
#
# COMPACT_ATOMS: atom_id res chain seq x y z
N MET A 1 -5.67 -30.66 10.52
CA MET A 1 -4.60 -30.07 9.67
C MET A 1 -5.21 -28.91 8.90
N THR A 2 -4.75 -27.69 9.12
CA THR A 2 -5.23 -26.51 8.35
C THR A 2 -4.59 -26.55 6.97
N SER A 3 -5.40 -26.39 5.92
CA SER A 3 -4.94 -26.29 4.53
C SER A 3 -4.10 -25.01 4.36
N PRO A 4 -3.01 -25.02 3.54
CA PRO A 4 -2.29 -23.79 3.15
C PRO A 4 -3.20 -22.68 2.64
N TRP A 5 -4.25 -23.04 1.91
CA TRP A 5 -5.24 -22.11 1.38
C TRP A 5 -6.12 -21.48 2.46
N ALA A 6 -6.44 -22.24 3.53
CA ALA A 6 -7.15 -21.70 4.70
C ALA A 6 -6.27 -20.70 5.47
N ALA A 7 -4.97 -21.01 5.65
CA ALA A 7 -4.03 -20.07 6.23
C ALA A 7 -3.92 -18.79 5.38
N LEU A 8 -3.84 -18.93 4.05
CA LEU A 8 -3.82 -17.79 3.13
C LEU A 8 -5.09 -16.93 3.26
N ALA A 9 -6.27 -17.54 3.39
CA ALA A 9 -7.53 -16.82 3.57
C ALA A 9 -7.52 -15.99 4.86
N VAL A 10 -7.01 -16.54 5.98
CA VAL A 10 -6.85 -15.79 7.24
C VAL A 10 -5.90 -14.61 7.07
N LEU A 11 -4.72 -14.84 6.48
CA LEU A 11 -3.71 -13.79 6.25
C LEU A 11 -4.23 -12.73 5.28
N PHE A 12 -4.96 -13.13 4.23
CA PHE A 12 -5.62 -12.22 3.30
C PHE A 12 -6.61 -11.32 4.02
N THR A 13 -7.48 -11.89 4.88
CA THR A 13 -8.49 -11.13 5.62
C THR A 13 -7.85 -10.17 6.62
N ALA A 14 -6.80 -10.58 7.33
CA ALA A 14 -6.07 -9.71 8.26
C ALA A 14 -5.42 -8.51 7.51
N ARG A 15 -4.81 -8.76 6.34
CA ARG A 15 -4.21 -7.70 5.53
C ARG A 15 -5.25 -6.81 4.87
N LEU A 16 -6.38 -7.37 4.47
CA LEU A 16 -7.51 -6.60 3.95
C LEU A 16 -8.05 -5.65 5.03
N ALA A 17 -8.20 -6.11 6.28
CA ALA A 17 -8.63 -5.28 7.41
C ALA A 17 -7.64 -4.14 7.68
N MET A 18 -6.33 -4.40 7.56
CA MET A 18 -5.29 -3.36 7.63
C MET A 18 -5.48 -2.31 6.54
N ALA A 19 -5.65 -2.73 5.29
CA ALA A 19 -5.82 -1.83 4.15
C ALA A 19 -7.12 -1.01 4.25
N PHE A 20 -8.18 -1.64 4.74
CA PHE A 20 -9.47 -0.98 5.00
C PHE A 20 -9.30 0.11 6.08
N GLN A 21 -8.65 -0.20 7.20
CA GLN A 21 -8.39 0.78 8.27
C GLN A 21 -7.45 1.89 7.81
N TYR A 22 -6.42 1.57 7.01
CA TYR A 22 -5.55 2.57 6.40
C TYR A 22 -6.36 3.61 5.61
N GLN A 23 -7.34 3.17 4.84
CA GLN A 23 -8.09 4.02 3.92
C GLN A 23 -9.16 4.88 4.60
N VAL A 24 -9.54 4.61 5.86
CA VAL A 24 -10.63 5.31 6.56
C VAL A 24 -10.52 6.85 6.47
N VAL A 25 -9.34 7.39 6.74
CA VAL A 25 -9.10 8.83 6.76
C VAL A 25 -9.29 9.45 5.38
N ALA A 26 -8.70 8.84 4.36
CA ALA A 26 -8.80 9.35 3.00
C ALA A 26 -10.20 9.19 2.39
N SER A 27 -10.91 8.09 2.71
CA SER A 27 -12.29 7.87 2.25
C SER A 27 -13.30 8.87 2.83
N LEU A 28 -13.00 9.39 4.01
CA LEU A 28 -13.87 10.27 4.77
C LEU A 28 -13.23 11.65 5.01
N GLY A 29 -12.24 12.03 4.20
CA GLY A 29 -11.46 13.24 4.34
C GLY A 29 -12.27 14.50 4.62
N PRO A 30 -13.31 14.83 3.80
CA PRO A 30 -14.17 15.98 4.05
C PRO A 30 -14.84 15.96 5.42
N LEU A 31 -15.31 14.79 5.89
CA LEU A 31 -15.95 14.65 7.21
C LEU A 31 -14.94 14.79 8.36
N PHE A 32 -13.69 14.36 8.17
CA PHE A 32 -12.62 14.60 9.15
C PHE A 32 -12.26 16.07 9.24
N MET A 33 -12.13 16.75 8.11
CA MET A 33 -11.82 18.20 8.06
C MET A 33 -12.92 19.01 8.73
N ASP A 34 -14.18 18.73 8.42
CA ASP A 34 -15.34 19.40 9.00
C ASP A 34 -15.42 19.19 10.54
N ARG A 35 -15.28 17.93 10.99
CA ARG A 35 -15.37 17.57 12.41
C ARG A 35 -14.28 18.21 13.28
N HIS A 36 -13.06 18.33 12.76
CA HIS A 36 -11.90 18.76 13.52
C HIS A 36 -11.43 20.19 13.18
N GLY A 37 -12.09 20.88 12.25
CA GLY A 37 -11.69 22.20 11.79
C GLY A 37 -10.30 22.21 11.15
N THR A 38 -9.95 21.14 10.43
CA THR A 38 -8.64 20.93 9.80
C THR A 38 -8.70 21.13 8.30
N ASN A 39 -7.56 21.06 7.63
CA ASN A 39 -7.40 21.35 6.21
C ASN A 39 -6.77 20.17 5.44
N LEU A 40 -6.51 20.35 4.15
CA LEU A 40 -5.89 19.32 3.30
C LEU A 40 -4.47 18.94 3.73
N ALA A 41 -3.71 19.89 4.30
CA ALA A 41 -2.37 19.60 4.83
C ALA A 41 -2.45 18.64 6.03
N ASP A 42 -3.34 18.93 6.97
CA ASP A 42 -3.60 18.08 8.13
C ASP A 42 -4.08 16.69 7.72
N LEU A 43 -4.98 16.63 6.74
CA LEU A 43 -5.47 15.36 6.17
C LEU A 43 -4.31 14.54 5.58
N GLY A 44 -3.44 15.17 4.80
CA GLY A 44 -2.26 14.54 4.22
C GLY A 44 -1.30 14.00 5.28
N ILE A 45 -1.07 14.75 6.36
CA ILE A 45 -0.29 14.31 7.51
C ILE A 45 -0.94 13.07 8.14
N LEU A 46 -2.24 13.11 8.42
CA LEU A 46 -2.94 12.01 9.08
C LEU A 46 -2.94 10.72 8.22
N ILE A 47 -3.03 10.85 6.89
CA ILE A 47 -2.87 9.72 5.96
C ILE A 47 -1.46 9.14 6.06
N SER A 48 -0.43 9.98 6.05
CA SER A 48 0.98 9.59 6.08
C SER A 48 1.38 8.86 7.35
N LEU A 49 0.85 9.28 8.50
CA LEU A 49 1.21 8.75 9.82
C LEU A 49 0.96 7.25 9.98
N TYR A 50 0.05 6.66 9.18
CA TYR A 50 -0.21 5.22 9.25
C TYR A 50 0.96 4.37 8.73
N LEU A 51 1.66 4.82 7.72
CA LEU A 51 2.79 4.07 7.13
C LEU A 51 4.16 4.55 7.64
N LEU A 52 4.20 5.70 8.34
CA LEU A 52 5.43 6.25 8.91
C LEU A 52 6.20 5.26 9.81
N PRO A 53 5.56 4.46 10.69
CA PRO A 53 6.27 3.45 11.48
C PRO A 53 7.04 2.44 10.65
N GLY A 54 6.72 2.28 9.36
CA GLY A 54 7.44 1.42 8.42
C GLY A 54 8.90 1.79 8.24
N LEU A 55 9.26 3.06 8.42
CA LEU A 55 10.67 3.50 8.40
C LEU A 55 11.51 2.82 9.48
N VAL A 56 10.90 2.56 10.64
CA VAL A 56 11.58 1.97 11.80
C VAL A 56 11.45 0.44 11.79
N PHE A 57 10.27 -0.07 11.46
CA PHE A 57 9.95 -1.49 11.66
C PHE A 57 10.11 -2.38 10.43
N ALA A 58 10.30 -1.82 9.22
CA ALA A 58 10.45 -2.63 8.01
C ALA A 58 11.71 -3.51 8.02
N LEU A 59 12.83 -2.98 8.52
CA LEU A 59 14.09 -3.73 8.64
C LEU A 59 14.08 -4.70 9.84
N PRO A 60 13.79 -4.28 11.10
CA PRO A 60 13.87 -5.17 12.26
C PRO A 60 12.66 -6.11 12.42
N GLY A 61 11.57 -5.90 11.68
CA GLY A 61 10.33 -6.67 11.81
C GLY A 61 10.55 -8.19 11.71
N GLY A 62 11.45 -8.64 10.82
CA GLY A 62 11.82 -10.04 10.71
C GLY A 62 12.48 -10.59 11.98
N GLY A 63 13.36 -9.82 12.62
CA GLY A 63 14.03 -10.21 13.88
C GLY A 63 13.05 -10.27 15.06
N ILE A 64 12.08 -9.35 15.10
CA ILE A 64 11.01 -9.36 16.11
C ILE A 64 10.18 -10.65 15.98
N ALA A 65 9.83 -11.04 14.77
CA ALA A 65 9.07 -12.25 14.49
C ALA A 65 9.83 -13.52 14.86
N GLN A 66 11.15 -13.57 14.60
CA GLN A 66 12.00 -14.69 15.00
C GLN A 66 12.04 -14.89 16.53
N ARG A 67 12.02 -13.80 17.30
CA ARG A 67 12.09 -13.86 18.78
C ARG A 67 10.76 -14.21 19.43
N PHE A 68 9.64 -13.69 18.93
CA PHE A 68 8.33 -13.79 19.58
C PHE A 68 7.35 -14.74 18.87
N GLY A 69 7.69 -15.21 17.68
CA GLY A 69 6.84 -16.05 16.83
C GLY A 69 5.90 -15.24 15.94
N ASP A 70 5.80 -15.63 14.68
CA ASP A 70 5.07 -14.89 13.63
C ASP A 70 3.60 -14.65 14.02
N ARG A 71 2.89 -15.71 14.44
CA ARG A 71 1.48 -15.64 14.82
C ARG A 71 1.22 -14.65 15.96
N ARG A 72 2.08 -14.67 16.99
CA ARG A 72 1.93 -13.76 18.15
C ARG A 72 2.15 -12.30 17.75
N VAL A 73 3.16 -12.04 16.92
CA VAL A 73 3.47 -10.67 16.48
C VAL A 73 2.36 -10.13 15.58
N VAL A 74 1.81 -10.93 14.68
CA VAL A 74 0.67 -10.52 13.84
C VAL A 74 -0.58 -10.28 14.69
N ALA A 75 -0.88 -11.15 15.65
CA ALA A 75 -2.00 -10.95 16.58
C ALA A 75 -1.82 -9.69 17.43
N SER A 76 -0.62 -9.44 17.98
CA SER A 76 -0.30 -8.21 18.69
C SER A 76 -0.44 -6.96 17.81
N GLY A 77 -0.02 -7.04 16.54
CA GLY A 77 -0.22 -5.98 15.56
C GLY A 77 -1.70 -5.64 15.36
N LEU A 78 -2.56 -6.66 15.23
CA LEU A 78 -4.01 -6.47 15.13
C LEU A 78 -4.62 -5.85 16.41
N VAL A 79 -4.15 -6.25 17.60
CA VAL A 79 -4.56 -5.61 18.86
C VAL A 79 -4.18 -4.13 18.87
N VAL A 80 -2.95 -3.79 18.49
CA VAL A 80 -2.49 -2.39 18.43
C VAL A 80 -3.30 -1.59 17.40
N MET A 81 -3.68 -2.20 16.28
CA MET A 81 -4.58 -1.57 15.30
C MET A 81 -5.97 -1.29 15.87
N VAL A 82 -6.54 -2.22 16.64
CA VAL A 82 -7.83 -2.03 17.31
C VAL A 82 -7.74 -0.90 18.35
N LEU A 83 -6.67 -0.87 19.16
CA LEU A 83 -6.45 0.19 20.15
C LEU A 83 -6.28 1.55 19.47
N GLY A 84 -5.52 1.65 18.40
CA GLY A 84 -5.39 2.86 17.59
C GLY A 84 -6.73 3.33 17.02
N GLY A 85 -7.52 2.39 16.49
CA GLY A 85 -8.88 2.67 16.00
C GLY A 85 -9.83 3.15 17.12
N LEU A 86 -9.74 2.57 18.32
CA LEU A 86 -10.52 2.94 19.48
C LEU A 86 -10.20 4.38 19.94
N ILE A 87 -8.91 4.75 19.95
CA ILE A 87 -8.48 6.12 20.27
C ILE A 87 -9.05 7.10 19.25
N MET A 88 -9.00 6.78 17.94
CA MET A 88 -9.58 7.63 16.88
C MET A 88 -11.11 7.74 17.02
N TRP A 89 -11.78 6.65 17.38
CA TRP A 89 -13.24 6.61 17.54
C TRP A 89 -13.75 7.46 18.68
N GLN A 90 -13.06 7.41 19.84
CA GLN A 90 -13.42 8.20 21.04
C GLN A 90 -12.81 9.60 21.01
N GLY A 91 -11.71 9.81 20.29
CA GLY A 91 -10.91 11.01 20.30
C GLY A 91 -11.62 12.21 19.67
N GLN A 92 -11.87 13.27 20.45
CA GLN A 92 -12.42 14.52 19.95
C GLN A 92 -11.33 15.50 19.50
N SER A 93 -10.09 15.35 19.99
CA SER A 93 -8.98 16.23 19.65
C SER A 93 -8.16 15.70 18.48
N TRP A 94 -7.56 16.61 17.71
CA TRP A 94 -6.66 16.27 16.60
C TRP A 94 -5.45 15.44 17.07
N SER A 95 -4.90 15.76 18.26
CA SER A 95 -3.78 15.00 18.84
C SER A 95 -4.11 13.52 19.08
N LEU A 96 -5.36 13.22 19.49
CA LEU A 96 -5.81 11.83 19.64
C LEU A 96 -5.98 11.13 18.28
N GLN A 97 -6.38 11.87 17.24
CA GLN A 97 -6.40 11.31 15.88
C GLN A 97 -4.98 10.92 15.41
N ILE A 98 -3.99 11.79 15.65
CA ILE A 98 -2.58 11.53 15.36
C ILE A 98 -2.07 10.30 16.13
N LEU A 99 -2.30 10.25 17.45
CA LEU A 99 -1.86 9.14 18.30
C LEU A 99 -2.49 7.81 17.87
N GLY A 100 -3.80 7.80 17.67
CA GLY A 100 -4.53 6.62 17.22
C GLY A 100 -4.04 6.13 15.86
N ARG A 101 -3.75 7.06 14.95
CA ARG A 101 -3.24 6.76 13.60
C ARG A 101 -1.84 6.15 13.63
N LEU A 102 -0.93 6.70 14.43
CA LEU A 102 0.42 6.15 14.63
C LEU A 102 0.40 4.76 15.25
N LEU A 103 -0.44 4.55 16.27
CA LEU A 103 -0.60 3.23 16.88
C LEU A 103 -1.16 2.21 15.89
N ALA A 104 -2.25 2.55 15.20
CA ALA A 104 -2.83 1.67 14.19
C ALA A 104 -1.81 1.34 13.09
N GLY A 105 -1.05 2.34 12.64
CA GLY A 105 0.01 2.16 11.65
C GLY A 105 1.15 1.26 12.14
N THR A 106 1.58 1.39 13.39
CA THR A 106 2.61 0.53 13.98
C THR A 106 2.19 -0.93 13.94
N GLY A 107 0.95 -1.24 14.38
CA GLY A 107 0.40 -2.58 14.28
C GLY A 107 0.33 -3.07 12.83
N GLY A 108 -0.21 -2.23 11.94
CA GLY A 108 -0.38 -2.56 10.53
C GLY A 108 0.94 -2.86 9.80
N VAL A 109 1.95 -2.05 9.99
CA VAL A 109 3.27 -2.26 9.35
C VAL A 109 3.93 -3.55 9.83
N LEU A 110 3.93 -3.80 11.13
CA LEU A 110 4.50 -5.02 11.70
C LEU A 110 3.84 -6.28 11.10
N LEU A 111 2.52 -6.33 11.12
CA LEU A 111 1.81 -7.49 10.58
C LEU A 111 2.02 -7.67 9.07
N ASN A 112 2.09 -6.59 8.30
CA ASN A 112 2.27 -6.66 6.85
C ASN A 112 3.61 -7.31 6.45
N VAL A 113 4.69 -6.93 7.12
CA VAL A 113 6.03 -7.51 6.89
C VAL A 113 6.03 -9.00 7.20
N ILE A 114 5.47 -9.38 8.36
CA ILE A 114 5.52 -10.75 8.86
C ILE A 114 4.59 -11.67 8.07
N MET A 115 3.38 -11.23 7.73
CA MET A 115 2.43 -12.03 6.95
C MET A 115 2.97 -12.39 5.57
N THR A 116 3.77 -11.53 4.95
CA THR A 116 4.44 -11.85 3.67
C THR A 116 5.36 -13.06 3.82
N LYS A 117 6.14 -13.13 4.92
CA LYS A 117 6.96 -14.29 5.27
C LYS A 117 6.09 -15.52 5.54
N MET A 118 5.01 -15.37 6.32
CA MET A 118 4.11 -16.48 6.67
C MET A 118 3.49 -17.13 5.43
N VAL A 119 3.11 -16.35 4.40
CA VAL A 119 2.67 -16.89 3.12
C VAL A 119 3.79 -17.67 2.43
N ALA A 120 5.00 -17.13 2.42
CA ALA A 120 6.16 -17.83 1.83
C ALA A 120 6.43 -19.17 2.54
N ASP A 121 6.35 -19.21 3.86
CA ASP A 121 6.57 -20.43 4.65
C ASP A 121 5.49 -21.50 4.38
N TRP A 122 4.21 -21.11 4.26
CA TRP A 122 3.11 -22.05 3.96
C TRP A 122 3.17 -22.62 2.55
N PHE A 123 3.69 -21.87 1.57
CA PHE A 123 3.70 -22.25 0.15
C PHE A 123 5.12 -22.54 -0.36
N ALA A 124 6.07 -22.79 0.54
CA ALA A 124 7.43 -23.18 0.16
C ALA A 124 7.41 -24.42 -0.74
N GLY A 125 7.96 -24.30 -1.95
CA GLY A 125 8.04 -25.38 -2.94
C GLY A 125 6.76 -25.66 -3.76
N ARG A 126 5.62 -25.04 -3.44
CA ARG A 126 4.36 -25.26 -4.18
C ARG A 126 3.50 -24.01 -4.27
N ASN A 127 3.14 -23.60 -5.46
CA ASN A 127 2.16 -22.52 -5.73
C ASN A 127 2.49 -21.17 -5.08
N LEU A 128 3.74 -20.90 -4.73
CA LEU A 128 4.15 -19.68 -4.03
C LEU A 128 3.78 -18.40 -4.80
N ALA A 129 4.02 -18.39 -6.12
CA ALA A 129 3.72 -17.23 -6.96
C ALA A 129 2.21 -16.92 -6.96
N THR A 130 1.36 -17.94 -7.06
CA THR A 130 -0.10 -17.79 -7.02
C THR A 130 -0.57 -17.30 -5.66
N ALA A 131 -0.07 -17.90 -4.58
CA ALA A 131 -0.43 -17.50 -3.22
C ALA A 131 -0.01 -16.06 -2.90
N MET A 132 1.20 -15.66 -3.31
CA MET A 132 1.67 -14.28 -3.17
C MET A 132 0.84 -13.31 -4.01
N GLY A 133 0.48 -13.68 -5.23
CA GLY A 133 -0.39 -12.88 -6.09
C GLY A 133 -1.76 -12.61 -5.44
N ILE A 134 -2.38 -13.66 -4.87
CA ILE A 134 -3.64 -13.52 -4.13
C ILE A 134 -3.42 -12.65 -2.89
N PHE A 135 -2.39 -12.92 -2.09
CA PHE A 135 -2.12 -12.17 -0.86
C PHE A 135 -1.88 -10.67 -1.12
N VAL A 136 -1.10 -10.33 -2.13
CA VAL A 136 -0.80 -8.92 -2.47
C VAL A 136 -2.07 -8.16 -2.84
N ASN A 137 -3.01 -8.80 -3.53
CA ASN A 137 -4.29 -8.19 -3.92
C ASN A 137 -5.22 -7.86 -2.73
N SER A 138 -4.95 -8.37 -1.52
CA SER A 138 -5.70 -7.97 -0.33
C SER A 138 -5.57 -6.48 0.00
N TRP A 139 -4.45 -5.84 -0.38
CA TRP A 139 -4.21 -4.42 -0.15
C TRP A 139 -5.11 -3.53 -1.03
N PRO A 140 -5.06 -3.58 -2.36
CA PRO A 140 -5.97 -2.79 -3.19
C PRO A 140 -7.43 -3.15 -2.96
N ALA A 141 -7.77 -4.42 -2.70
CA ALA A 141 -9.12 -4.84 -2.39
C ALA A 141 -9.65 -4.20 -1.09
N GLY A 142 -8.84 -4.16 -0.03
CA GLY A 142 -9.22 -3.53 1.23
C GLY A 142 -9.43 -2.02 1.10
N ILE A 143 -8.56 -1.33 0.35
CA ILE A 143 -8.71 0.10 0.04
C ILE A 143 -9.98 0.34 -0.79
N ALA A 144 -10.20 -0.46 -1.83
CA ALA A 144 -11.38 -0.33 -2.70
C ALA A 144 -12.69 -0.55 -1.93
N LEU A 145 -12.74 -1.56 -1.05
CA LEU A 145 -13.88 -1.80 -0.17
C LEU A 145 -14.12 -0.63 0.78
N ALA A 146 -13.07 -0.05 1.35
CA ALA A 146 -13.18 1.10 2.24
C ALA A 146 -13.74 2.32 1.51
N LEU A 147 -13.23 2.63 0.31
CA LEU A 147 -13.72 3.71 -0.54
C LEU A 147 -15.20 3.53 -0.92
N LEU A 148 -15.62 2.29 -1.14
CA LEU A 148 -17.00 1.99 -1.52
C LEU A 148 -17.94 2.04 -0.32
N LEU A 149 -17.59 1.41 0.81
CA LEU A 149 -18.49 1.16 1.92
C LEU A 149 -18.50 2.27 2.98
N LEU A 150 -17.33 2.87 3.29
CA LEU A 150 -17.24 3.82 4.39
C LEU A 150 -18.09 5.09 4.18
N PRO A 151 -18.16 5.72 2.98
CA PRO A 151 -19.03 6.88 2.78
C PRO A 151 -20.52 6.52 2.94
N LEU A 152 -20.95 5.32 2.50
CA LEU A 152 -22.31 4.84 2.68
C LEU A 152 -22.65 4.63 4.16
N ILE A 153 -21.74 4.01 4.90
CA ILE A 153 -21.88 3.80 6.34
C ILE A 153 -21.91 5.15 7.09
N ALA A 154 -21.05 6.09 6.67
CA ALA A 154 -21.01 7.42 7.27
C ALA A 154 -22.28 8.23 6.99
N GLN A 155 -22.91 8.08 5.84
CA GLN A 155 -24.21 8.68 5.55
C GLN A 155 -25.32 8.16 6.47
N ALA A 156 -25.29 6.85 6.79
CA ALA A 156 -26.32 6.22 7.62
C ALA A 156 -26.09 6.43 9.13
N GLY A 157 -24.83 6.42 9.61
CA GLY A 157 -24.49 6.41 11.04
C GLY A 157 -23.39 7.37 11.45
N GLY A 158 -22.99 8.29 10.58
CA GLY A 158 -21.94 9.27 10.84
C GLY A 158 -20.53 8.69 10.83
N LEU A 159 -19.56 9.58 11.06
CA LEU A 159 -18.13 9.24 11.08
C LEU A 159 -17.80 8.13 12.11
N ASN A 160 -18.47 8.13 13.26
CA ASN A 160 -18.24 7.15 14.33
C ASN A 160 -18.63 5.72 13.88
N ALA A 161 -19.71 5.55 13.13
CA ALA A 161 -20.10 4.24 12.57
C ALA A 161 -19.06 3.72 11.58
N ALA A 162 -18.52 4.58 10.73
CA ALA A 162 -17.49 4.22 9.78
C ALA A 162 -16.16 3.82 10.49
N LEU A 163 -15.75 4.57 11.52
CA LEU A 163 -14.59 4.21 12.35
C LEU A 163 -14.80 2.88 13.06
N ALA A 164 -15.99 2.66 13.66
CA ALA A 164 -16.34 1.40 14.33
C ALA A 164 -16.27 0.21 13.35
N THR A 165 -16.73 0.38 12.10
CA THR A 165 -16.66 -0.68 11.08
C THR A 165 -15.22 -1.11 10.81
N SER A 166 -14.27 -0.19 10.74
CA SER A 166 -12.86 -0.53 10.55
C SER A 166 -12.30 -1.32 11.72
N MET A 167 -12.69 -1.00 12.96
CA MET A 167 -12.31 -1.76 14.15
C MET A 167 -12.90 -3.16 14.16
N VAL A 168 -14.18 -3.31 13.78
CA VAL A 168 -14.84 -4.62 13.69
C VAL A 168 -14.10 -5.54 12.71
N LEU A 169 -13.66 -5.01 11.57
CA LEU A 169 -12.85 -5.80 10.63
C LEU A 169 -11.49 -6.21 11.22
N CYS A 170 -10.82 -5.32 11.97
CA CYS A 170 -9.57 -5.66 12.65
C CYS A 170 -9.79 -6.71 13.75
N ILE A 171 -10.89 -6.62 14.50
CA ILE A 171 -11.28 -7.62 15.50
C ILE A 171 -11.59 -8.96 14.83
N ALA A 172 -12.31 -8.97 13.69
CA ALA A 172 -12.56 -10.18 12.92
C ALA A 172 -11.25 -10.82 12.41
N GLY A 173 -10.31 -10.00 11.91
CA GLY A 173 -8.97 -10.45 11.54
C GLY A 173 -8.21 -11.06 12.74
N LEU A 174 -8.28 -10.43 13.91
CA LEU A 174 -7.69 -10.93 15.16
C LEU A 174 -8.31 -12.26 15.59
N ALA A 175 -9.63 -12.36 15.56
CA ALA A 175 -10.35 -13.58 15.89
C ALA A 175 -9.95 -14.74 14.93
N LEU A 176 -9.90 -14.48 13.62
CA LEU A 176 -9.46 -15.47 12.64
C LEU A 176 -7.99 -15.88 12.88
N MET A 177 -7.12 -14.91 13.17
CA MET A 177 -5.71 -15.15 13.43
C MET A 177 -5.49 -15.98 14.70
N THR A 178 -6.27 -15.74 15.75
CA THR A 178 -6.13 -16.44 17.04
C THR A 178 -6.87 -17.78 17.07
N LEU A 179 -8.01 -17.92 16.41
CA LEU A 179 -8.84 -19.11 16.47
C LEU A 179 -8.59 -20.08 15.31
N ALA A 180 -8.42 -19.56 14.10
CA ALA A 180 -8.36 -20.38 12.88
C ALA A 180 -6.93 -20.58 12.34
N TYR A 181 -6.03 -19.60 12.48
CA TYR A 181 -4.67 -19.75 11.97
C TYR A 181 -3.87 -20.77 12.79
N ARG A 182 -3.09 -21.58 12.09
CA ARG A 182 -2.06 -22.48 12.65
C ARG A 182 -0.74 -22.20 11.94
N ASP A 183 0.36 -22.43 12.64
CA ASP A 183 1.67 -22.32 12.02
C ASP A 183 1.92 -23.49 11.06
N PRO A 184 2.70 -23.29 9.98
CA PRO A 184 3.06 -24.38 9.09
C PRO A 184 3.84 -25.47 9.85
N PRO A 185 3.80 -26.74 9.40
CA PRO A 185 4.68 -27.77 9.93
C PRO A 185 6.14 -27.29 9.86
N ALA A 186 6.89 -27.47 10.93
CA ALA A 186 8.27 -27.05 11.00
C ALA A 186 9.06 -27.64 9.82
N SER A 187 9.56 -26.78 8.93
CA SER A 187 10.50 -27.21 7.90
C SER A 187 11.85 -27.51 8.55
N PRO A 188 12.43 -28.69 8.38
CA PRO A 188 13.76 -28.97 8.93
C PRO A 188 14.79 -28.01 8.29
N GLY A 189 15.33 -27.09 9.06
CA GLY A 189 16.60 -26.45 8.73
C GLY A 189 16.61 -25.22 7.84
N GLY A 190 15.62 -24.36 7.94
CA GLY A 190 15.70 -23.03 7.33
C GLY A 190 16.32 -21.98 8.24
N THR A 191 17.59 -22.12 8.63
CA THR A 191 18.36 -20.96 9.08
C THR A 191 18.47 -20.01 7.90
N MET A 192 17.77 -18.86 7.97
CA MET A 192 18.01 -17.78 7.00
C MET A 192 19.50 -17.47 7.01
N PRO A 193 20.19 -17.53 5.88
CA PRO A 193 21.59 -17.12 5.83
C PRO A 193 21.67 -15.71 6.41
N SER A 194 22.64 -15.47 7.30
CA SER A 194 22.94 -14.11 7.77
C SER A 194 23.19 -13.25 6.55
N GLY A 195 22.19 -12.41 6.18
CA GLY A 195 22.23 -11.66 4.95
C GLY A 195 23.40 -10.69 4.95
N SER A 196 24.23 -10.72 3.93
CA SER A 196 25.27 -9.72 3.74
C SER A 196 24.65 -8.42 3.19
N TRP A 197 25.23 -7.28 3.58
CA TRP A 197 24.79 -5.99 3.03
C TRP A 197 25.10 -5.90 1.53
N PRO A 198 24.13 -5.46 0.70
CA PRO A 198 24.43 -5.15 -0.70
C PRO A 198 25.45 -4.00 -0.74
N ARG A 199 26.46 -4.12 -1.58
CA ARG A 199 27.54 -3.10 -1.72
C ARG A 199 27.63 -2.63 -3.16
N ASN A 200 28.22 -1.43 -3.34
CA ASN A 200 28.50 -0.83 -4.65
C ASN A 200 27.26 -0.84 -5.58
N SER A 201 27.42 -1.39 -6.76
CA SER A 201 26.39 -1.45 -7.82
C SER A 201 25.06 -2.06 -7.35
N ALA A 202 25.10 -3.10 -6.48
CA ALA A 202 23.89 -3.72 -5.95
C ALA A 202 23.15 -2.77 -4.98
N LEU A 203 23.86 -2.01 -4.15
CA LEU A 203 23.28 -1.01 -3.26
C LEU A 203 22.63 0.11 -4.07
N THR A 204 23.36 0.71 -5.03
CA THR A 204 22.79 1.73 -5.92
C THR A 204 21.56 1.21 -6.67
N GLY A 205 21.63 -0.01 -7.20
CA GLY A 205 20.52 -0.62 -7.92
C GLY A 205 19.28 -0.81 -7.07
N ILE A 206 19.42 -1.27 -5.82
CA ILE A 206 18.26 -1.49 -4.94
C ILE A 206 17.69 -0.18 -4.40
N LEU A 207 18.51 0.85 -4.18
CA LEU A 207 18.05 2.18 -3.82
C LEU A 207 17.20 2.78 -4.95
N ILE A 208 17.66 2.73 -6.20
CA ILE A 208 16.88 3.20 -7.35
C ILE A 208 15.59 2.40 -7.48
N ALA A 209 15.64 1.06 -7.40
CA ALA A 209 14.45 0.22 -7.51
C ALA A 209 13.42 0.52 -6.40
N GLY A 210 13.89 0.73 -5.16
CA GLY A 210 13.03 1.10 -4.04
C GLY A 210 12.39 2.49 -4.21
N CYS A 211 13.15 3.46 -4.73
CA CYS A 211 12.60 4.77 -5.09
C CYS A 211 11.56 4.65 -6.20
N VAL A 212 11.82 3.89 -7.27
CA VAL A 212 10.85 3.67 -8.36
C VAL A 212 9.55 3.05 -7.80
N TRP A 213 9.66 2.06 -6.91
CA TRP A 213 8.49 1.45 -6.27
C TRP A 213 7.74 2.44 -5.37
N GLY A 214 8.45 3.24 -4.58
CA GLY A 214 7.85 4.24 -3.70
C GLY A 214 7.16 5.36 -4.47
N LEU A 215 7.81 5.91 -5.50
CA LEU A 215 7.25 6.96 -6.35
C LEU A 215 6.01 6.48 -7.13
N TYR A 216 6.05 5.26 -7.69
CA TYR A 216 4.89 4.64 -8.36
C TYR A 216 3.71 4.48 -7.39
N ASN A 217 3.94 3.91 -6.20
CA ASN A 217 2.89 3.75 -5.20
C ASN A 217 2.41 5.11 -4.65
N GLY A 218 3.30 6.09 -4.53
CA GLY A 218 2.95 7.45 -4.19
C GLY A 218 2.00 8.08 -5.21
N ALA A 219 2.26 7.89 -6.51
CA ALA A 219 1.33 8.33 -7.54
C ALA A 219 -0.03 7.62 -7.44
N LEU A 220 -0.04 6.30 -7.22
CA LEU A 220 -1.28 5.57 -6.99
C LEU A 220 -2.00 6.06 -5.72
N ALA A 221 -1.25 6.44 -4.67
CA ALA A 221 -1.82 7.03 -3.46
C ALA A 221 -2.56 8.35 -3.74
N MET A 222 -2.11 9.15 -4.69
CA MET A 222 -2.83 10.38 -5.06
C MET A 222 -4.26 10.09 -5.51
N VAL A 223 -4.50 8.96 -6.19
CA VAL A 223 -5.84 8.54 -6.62
C VAL A 223 -6.73 8.18 -5.43
N PHE A 224 -6.27 7.29 -4.54
CA PHE A 224 -7.13 6.78 -3.46
C PHE A 224 -7.13 7.69 -2.21
N ALA A 225 -6.12 8.52 -2.01
CA ALA A 225 -6.05 9.45 -0.88
C ALA A 225 -6.74 10.78 -1.18
N PHE A 226 -6.52 11.34 -2.36
CA PHE A 226 -7.04 12.65 -2.74
C PHE A 226 -8.08 12.62 -3.86
N GLY A 227 -8.29 11.48 -4.53
CA GLY A 227 -9.29 11.33 -5.58
C GLY A 227 -10.71 11.67 -5.12
N PRO A 228 -11.19 11.21 -3.95
CA PRO A 228 -12.49 11.63 -3.44
C PRO A 228 -12.59 13.14 -3.24
N ALA A 229 -11.59 13.78 -2.60
CA ALA A 229 -11.58 15.24 -2.41
C ALA A 229 -11.55 15.99 -3.75
N PHE A 230 -10.71 15.55 -4.68
CA PHE A 230 -10.61 16.11 -6.03
C PHE A 230 -11.95 16.08 -6.81
N LEU A 231 -12.72 15.01 -6.70
CA LEU A 231 -14.01 14.88 -7.36
C LEU A 231 -15.12 15.65 -6.62
N VAL A 232 -15.05 15.72 -5.28
CA VAL A 232 -15.98 16.52 -4.47
C VAL A 232 -15.82 18.02 -4.78
N GLU A 233 -14.59 18.53 -4.91
CA GLU A 233 -14.33 19.92 -5.35
C GLU A 233 -14.98 20.24 -6.71
N ARG A 234 -15.26 19.21 -7.53
CA ARG A 234 -15.92 19.34 -8.84
C ARG A 234 -17.42 19.06 -8.81
N GLY A 235 -18.01 19.02 -7.61
CA GLY A 235 -19.45 18.90 -7.40
C GLY A 235 -19.97 17.47 -7.31
N ALA A 236 -19.11 16.45 -7.28
CA ALA A 236 -19.56 15.08 -7.07
C ALA A 236 -19.93 14.85 -5.59
N ALA A 237 -20.99 14.08 -5.34
CA ALA A 237 -21.27 13.60 -3.97
C ALA A 237 -20.12 12.71 -3.47
N LEU A 238 -19.82 12.75 -2.17
CA LEU A 238 -18.70 11.98 -1.57
C LEU A 238 -18.79 10.48 -1.88
N THR A 239 -19.98 9.90 -1.86
CA THR A 239 -20.20 8.49 -2.21
C THR A 239 -19.86 8.18 -3.66
N GLN A 240 -20.27 9.05 -4.59
CA GLN A 240 -19.94 8.93 -6.01
C GLN A 240 -18.44 9.09 -6.25
N ALA A 241 -17.82 10.12 -5.66
CA ALA A 241 -16.39 10.39 -5.76
C ALA A 241 -15.55 9.23 -5.25
N SER A 242 -15.91 8.69 -4.09
CA SER A 242 -15.25 7.53 -3.48
C SER A 242 -15.49 6.25 -4.28
N GLY A 243 -16.70 6.07 -4.85
CA GLY A 243 -17.02 4.95 -5.73
C GLY A 243 -16.17 4.95 -7.01
N ILE A 244 -15.98 6.10 -7.64
CA ILE A 244 -15.12 6.26 -8.83
C ILE A 244 -13.67 5.95 -8.47
N SER A 245 -13.16 6.47 -7.35
CA SER A 245 -11.80 6.19 -6.86
C SER A 245 -11.62 4.69 -6.51
N SER A 246 -12.64 4.06 -5.92
CA SER A 246 -12.68 2.62 -5.66
C SER A 246 -12.57 1.79 -6.94
N LEU A 247 -13.28 2.18 -8.00
CA LEU A 247 -13.28 1.47 -9.29
C LEU A 247 -11.89 1.40 -9.88
N VAL A 248 -11.08 2.45 -9.77
CA VAL A 248 -9.67 2.44 -10.21
C VAL A 248 -8.90 1.29 -9.55
N LEU A 249 -9.10 1.08 -8.24
CA LEU A 249 -8.39 0.03 -7.51
C LEU A 249 -8.93 -1.37 -7.81
N TRP A 250 -10.24 -1.52 -8.03
CA TRP A 250 -10.80 -2.80 -8.49
C TRP A 250 -10.24 -3.22 -9.85
N LEU A 251 -10.11 -2.26 -10.77
CA LEU A 251 -9.49 -2.50 -12.07
C LEU A 251 -7.97 -2.73 -11.94
N ALA A 252 -7.30 -2.08 -10.97
CA ALA A 252 -5.89 -2.35 -10.67
C ALA A 252 -5.67 -3.80 -10.22
N VAL A 253 -6.60 -4.44 -9.49
CA VAL A 253 -6.53 -5.87 -9.12
C VAL A 253 -6.38 -6.76 -10.37
N ILE A 254 -6.96 -6.35 -11.50
CA ILE A 254 -6.86 -7.07 -12.79
C ILE A 254 -5.61 -6.63 -13.55
N SER A 255 -5.32 -5.32 -13.61
CA SER A 255 -4.23 -4.78 -14.43
C SER A 255 -2.84 -5.09 -13.85
N VAL A 256 -2.69 -5.28 -12.53
CA VAL A 256 -1.42 -5.66 -11.90
C VAL A 256 -0.88 -7.00 -12.42
N PRO A 257 -1.62 -8.12 -12.37
CA PRO A 257 -1.15 -9.37 -12.94
C PRO A 257 -1.03 -9.31 -14.47
N ALA A 258 -1.90 -8.55 -15.16
CA ALA A 258 -1.83 -8.38 -16.61
C ALA A 258 -0.49 -7.76 -17.03
N GLY A 259 0.01 -6.77 -16.31
CA GLY A 259 1.30 -6.13 -16.60
C GLY A 259 2.48 -7.10 -16.53
N GLY A 260 2.50 -7.98 -15.52
CA GLY A 260 3.49 -9.05 -15.39
C GLY A 260 3.42 -10.03 -16.58
N LEU A 261 2.21 -10.55 -16.87
CA LEU A 261 1.98 -11.50 -17.95
C LEU A 261 2.36 -10.94 -19.32
N ILE A 262 2.00 -9.68 -19.60
CA ILE A 262 2.37 -8.99 -20.85
C ILE A 262 3.89 -8.87 -20.93
N GLY A 263 4.54 -8.42 -19.85
CA GLY A 263 6.00 -8.25 -19.80
C GLY A 263 6.77 -9.53 -20.08
N ASP A 264 6.32 -10.64 -19.50
CA ASP A 264 6.90 -11.96 -19.71
C ASP A 264 6.66 -12.47 -21.15
N ARG A 265 5.44 -12.31 -21.67
CA ARG A 265 5.05 -12.78 -23.00
C ARG A 265 5.82 -12.07 -24.12
N ILE A 266 5.96 -10.75 -24.03
CA ILE A 266 6.72 -9.97 -25.04
C ILE A 266 8.24 -9.97 -24.75
N ARG A 267 8.69 -10.57 -23.64
CA ARG A 267 10.09 -10.60 -23.17
C ARG A 267 10.72 -9.19 -23.04
N ARG A 268 9.92 -8.17 -22.79
CA ARG A 268 10.34 -6.77 -22.64
C ARG A 268 9.69 -6.11 -21.43
N PRO A 269 9.94 -6.60 -20.19
CA PRO A 269 9.28 -6.09 -19.00
C PRO A 269 9.56 -4.61 -18.73
N ASN A 270 10.73 -4.09 -19.10
CA ASN A 270 11.04 -2.66 -18.97
C ASN A 270 10.20 -1.78 -19.92
N ALA A 271 9.84 -2.30 -21.10
CA ALA A 271 8.96 -1.57 -22.03
C ALA A 271 7.53 -1.48 -21.44
N VAL A 272 7.01 -2.57 -20.87
CA VAL A 272 5.71 -2.58 -20.19
C VAL A 272 5.71 -1.62 -19.00
N LEU A 273 6.79 -1.63 -18.20
CA LEU A 273 6.97 -0.73 -17.07
C LEU A 273 6.90 0.74 -17.52
N LEU A 274 7.72 1.13 -18.49
CA LEU A 274 7.77 2.52 -18.97
C LEU A 274 6.46 2.94 -19.66
N ALA A 275 5.87 2.08 -20.49
CA ALA A 275 4.60 2.34 -21.13
C ALA A 275 3.46 2.46 -20.12
N GLY A 276 3.46 1.62 -19.07
CA GLY A 276 2.50 1.68 -17.98
C GLY A 276 2.63 2.96 -17.14
N LEU A 277 3.86 3.39 -16.80
CA LEU A 277 4.09 4.65 -16.09
C LEU A 277 3.64 5.85 -16.95
N ALA A 278 4.01 5.88 -18.23
CA ALA A 278 3.62 6.96 -19.15
C ALA A 278 2.09 6.99 -19.34
N GLY A 279 1.46 5.84 -19.59
CA GLY A 279 0.01 5.73 -19.74
C GLY A 279 -0.73 6.17 -18.47
N PHE A 280 -0.24 5.79 -17.29
CA PHE A 280 -0.82 6.24 -16.02
C PHE A 280 -0.69 7.76 -15.84
N ALA A 281 0.45 8.36 -16.19
CA ALA A 281 0.62 9.83 -16.17
C ALA A 281 -0.35 10.52 -17.14
N VAL A 282 -0.56 9.97 -18.31
CA VAL A 282 -1.55 10.48 -19.28
C VAL A 282 -2.96 10.43 -18.70
N THR A 283 -3.35 9.37 -17.99
CA THR A 283 -4.68 9.31 -17.37
C THR A 283 -4.87 10.32 -16.25
N PHE A 284 -3.82 10.68 -15.50
CA PHE A 284 -3.86 11.81 -14.56
C PHE A 284 -4.10 13.14 -15.29
N ALA A 285 -3.37 13.38 -16.39
CA ALA A 285 -3.56 14.59 -17.18
C ALA A 285 -4.99 14.69 -17.76
N LEU A 286 -5.53 13.59 -18.28
CA LEU A 286 -6.91 13.52 -18.75
C LEU A 286 -7.92 13.78 -17.63
N ALA A 287 -7.68 13.24 -16.41
CA ALA A 287 -8.55 13.49 -15.27
C ALA A 287 -8.54 14.96 -14.82
N LEU A 288 -7.40 15.65 -14.93
CA LEU A 288 -7.30 17.09 -14.65
C LEU A 288 -8.11 17.92 -15.67
N LEU A 289 -8.09 17.52 -16.95
CA LEU A 289 -8.80 18.21 -18.03
C LEU A 289 -10.32 17.92 -18.02
N ALA A 290 -10.68 16.64 -17.88
CA ALA A 290 -12.07 16.18 -17.92
C ALA A 290 -12.25 14.96 -17.00
N PRO A 291 -12.57 15.17 -15.71
CA PRO A 291 -12.76 14.10 -14.73
C PRO A 291 -14.05 13.31 -15.01
N SER A 292 -13.97 12.36 -15.91
CA SER A 292 -15.10 11.55 -16.35
C SER A 292 -14.91 10.08 -16.00
N LEU A 293 -15.99 9.32 -15.81
CA LEU A 293 -15.93 7.90 -15.48
C LEU A 293 -15.08 7.08 -16.46
N PRO A 294 -15.13 7.27 -17.80
CA PRO A 294 -14.25 6.58 -18.72
C PRO A 294 -12.76 6.81 -18.46
N VAL A 295 -12.36 8.02 -18.06
CA VAL A 295 -10.97 8.35 -17.74
C VAL A 295 -10.51 7.57 -16.50
N PHE A 296 -11.33 7.46 -15.46
CA PHE A 296 -11.02 6.67 -14.27
C PHE A 296 -11.02 5.16 -14.54
N ILE A 297 -11.88 4.67 -15.43
CA ILE A 297 -11.83 3.28 -15.92
C ILE A 297 -10.48 3.03 -16.62
N LEU A 298 -10.10 3.89 -17.55
CA LEU A 298 -8.82 3.79 -18.26
C LEU A 298 -7.63 3.84 -17.30
N MET A 299 -7.70 4.76 -16.30
CA MET A 299 -6.71 4.87 -15.24
C MET A 299 -6.53 3.53 -14.49
N GLY A 300 -7.63 2.90 -14.08
CA GLY A 300 -7.58 1.61 -13.37
C GLY A 300 -7.02 0.46 -14.20
N LEU A 301 -7.32 0.43 -15.51
CA LEU A 301 -6.80 -0.58 -16.44
C LEU A 301 -5.31 -0.41 -16.72
N ILE A 302 -4.76 0.79 -16.57
CA ILE A 302 -3.35 1.10 -16.89
C ILE A 302 -2.49 1.14 -15.63
N CYS A 303 -3.00 1.69 -14.53
CA CYS A 303 -2.19 1.98 -13.33
C CYS A 303 -1.47 0.76 -12.76
N GLY A 304 -2.03 -0.44 -12.88
CA GLY A 304 -1.43 -1.67 -12.36
C GLY A 304 -0.34 -2.27 -13.24
N LEU A 305 -0.26 -1.93 -14.53
CA LEU A 305 0.68 -2.54 -15.47
C LEU A 305 2.16 -2.44 -15.04
N PRO A 306 2.66 -1.33 -14.44
CA PRO A 306 4.04 -1.22 -13.98
C PRO A 306 4.38 -2.11 -12.79
N ALA A 307 3.41 -2.47 -11.95
CA ALA A 307 3.64 -3.07 -10.63
C ALA A 307 4.45 -4.36 -10.67
N GLY A 308 4.07 -5.32 -11.51
CA GLY A 308 4.77 -6.59 -11.67
C GLY A 308 6.22 -6.41 -12.13
N PRO A 309 6.47 -5.70 -13.24
CA PRO A 309 7.82 -5.39 -13.70
C PRO A 309 8.68 -4.65 -12.66
N ILE A 310 8.13 -3.70 -11.87
CA ILE A 310 8.89 -3.01 -10.79
C ILE A 310 9.26 -4.00 -9.68
N MET A 311 8.32 -4.84 -9.24
CA MET A 311 8.58 -5.85 -8.21
C MET A 311 9.61 -6.91 -8.63
N ALA A 312 9.87 -7.07 -9.91
CA ALA A 312 10.93 -7.93 -10.44
C ALA A 312 12.32 -7.27 -10.41
N LEU A 313 12.43 -5.94 -10.25
CA LEU A 313 13.72 -5.22 -10.27
C LEU A 313 14.69 -5.68 -9.16
N PRO A 314 14.27 -5.87 -7.89
CA PRO A 314 15.18 -6.37 -6.85
C PRO A 314 15.86 -7.69 -7.20
N GLY A 315 15.10 -8.64 -7.80
CA GLY A 315 15.63 -9.93 -8.22
C GLY A 315 16.70 -9.85 -9.31
N ARG A 316 16.76 -8.72 -10.02
CA ARG A 316 17.74 -8.48 -11.10
C ARG A 316 19.02 -7.80 -10.61
N VAL A 317 18.99 -7.15 -9.44
CA VAL A 317 20.14 -6.38 -8.89
C VAL A 317 20.76 -7.06 -7.66
N LEU A 318 20.00 -7.89 -6.95
CA LEU A 318 20.44 -8.55 -5.72
C LEU A 318 20.86 -10.01 -5.96
N ARG A 319 21.97 -10.39 -5.38
CA ARG A 319 22.39 -11.80 -5.28
C ARG A 319 21.60 -12.50 -4.18
N PRO A 320 21.49 -13.86 -4.19
CA PRO A 320 20.77 -14.58 -3.14
C PRO A 320 21.18 -14.20 -1.72
N GLU A 321 22.48 -14.00 -1.48
CA GLU A 321 23.07 -13.70 -0.15
C GLU A 321 22.70 -12.29 0.35
N THR A 322 22.45 -11.33 -0.56
CA THR A 322 22.10 -9.94 -0.23
C THR A 322 20.61 -9.67 -0.32
N ARG A 323 19.81 -10.65 -0.75
CA ARG A 323 18.38 -10.45 -1.10
C ARG A 323 17.56 -10.04 0.12
N ALA A 324 17.77 -10.66 1.28
CA ALA A 324 16.97 -10.37 2.47
C ALA A 324 17.12 -8.91 2.93
N LEU A 325 18.36 -8.44 3.10
CA LEU A 325 18.63 -7.05 3.50
C LEU A 325 18.30 -6.06 2.39
N GLY A 326 18.56 -6.41 1.14
CA GLY A 326 18.21 -5.57 0.00
C GLY A 326 16.69 -5.36 -0.12
N MET A 327 15.88 -6.38 0.11
CA MET A 327 14.42 -6.23 0.18
C MET A 327 13.98 -5.37 1.37
N GLY A 328 14.67 -5.45 2.50
CA GLY A 328 14.45 -4.54 3.63
C GLY A 328 14.65 -3.08 3.22
N ILE A 329 15.76 -2.76 2.54
CA ILE A 329 16.05 -1.41 2.01
C ILE A 329 14.95 -0.98 1.02
N PHE A 330 14.56 -1.87 0.11
CA PHE A 330 13.51 -1.62 -0.89
C PHE A 330 12.18 -1.22 -0.23
N PHE A 331 11.72 -1.95 0.78
CA PHE A 331 10.48 -1.65 1.48
C PHE A 331 10.61 -0.45 2.43
N THR A 332 11.79 -0.20 3.03
CA THR A 332 12.02 1.02 3.81
C THR A 332 11.86 2.27 2.95
N LEU A 333 12.39 2.27 1.72
CA LEU A 333 12.19 3.36 0.77
C LEU A 333 10.71 3.49 0.34
N TYR A 334 10.01 2.38 0.14
CA TYR A 334 8.57 2.41 -0.10
C TYR A 334 7.82 3.10 1.05
N TYR A 335 8.08 2.72 2.30
CA TYR A 335 7.42 3.33 3.45
C TYR A 335 7.81 4.81 3.62
N PHE A 336 9.06 5.16 3.31
CA PHE A 336 9.50 6.56 3.28
C PHE A 336 8.64 7.40 2.33
N TRP A 337 8.54 6.99 1.08
CA TRP A 337 7.76 7.72 0.09
C TRP A 337 6.27 7.75 0.43
N MET A 338 5.72 6.64 0.90
CA MET A 338 4.33 6.57 1.32
C MET A 338 4.00 7.37 2.58
N ALA A 339 4.99 7.64 3.42
CA ALA A 339 4.84 8.54 4.57
C ALA A 339 4.99 10.01 4.19
N VAL A 340 5.89 10.34 3.24
CA VAL A 340 6.18 11.73 2.88
C VAL A 340 5.18 12.28 1.85
N LEU A 341 4.84 11.50 0.82
CA LEU A 341 4.11 12.02 -0.35
C LEU A 341 2.68 12.47 -0.05
N PRO A 342 1.86 11.78 0.77
CA PRO A 342 0.54 12.30 1.11
C PRO A 342 0.60 13.59 1.94
N ALA A 343 1.56 13.71 2.87
CA ALA A 343 1.76 14.93 3.65
C ALA A 343 2.19 16.11 2.74
N LEU A 344 3.14 15.87 1.86
CA LEU A 344 3.58 16.85 0.85
C LEU A 344 2.43 17.26 -0.06
N SER A 345 1.66 16.29 -0.55
CA SER A 345 0.50 16.54 -1.40
C SER A 345 -0.55 17.38 -0.69
N GLY A 346 -0.86 17.05 0.57
CA GLY A 346 -1.79 17.81 1.39
C GLY A 346 -1.35 19.25 1.59
N ALA A 347 -0.07 19.46 1.95
CA ALA A 347 0.50 20.81 2.15
C ALA A 347 0.46 21.65 0.86
N LEU A 348 0.84 21.06 -0.27
CA LEU A 348 0.78 21.76 -1.57
C LEU A 348 -0.67 22.04 -2.00
N SER A 349 -1.58 21.10 -1.77
CA SER A 349 -3.00 21.28 -2.08
C SER A 349 -3.63 22.40 -1.25
N GLU A 350 -3.23 22.53 0.02
CA GLU A 350 -3.66 23.63 0.89
C GLU A 350 -3.16 24.98 0.40
N GLN A 351 -1.88 25.09 0.04
CA GLN A 351 -1.29 26.33 -0.47
C GLN A 351 -1.96 26.82 -1.76
N VAL A 352 -2.38 25.90 -2.63
CA VAL A 352 -3.03 26.21 -3.91
C VAL A 352 -4.56 26.31 -3.75
N GLY A 353 -5.11 25.75 -2.68
CA GLY A 353 -6.56 25.69 -2.44
C GLY A 353 -7.29 24.66 -3.30
N SER A 354 -6.60 23.59 -3.76
CA SER A 354 -7.21 22.55 -4.59
C SER A 354 -6.53 21.19 -4.46
N ALA A 355 -7.32 20.13 -4.32
CA ALA A 355 -6.87 18.75 -4.38
C ALA A 355 -6.37 18.30 -5.77
N ALA A 356 -6.56 19.12 -6.82
CA ALA A 356 -6.00 18.87 -8.16
C ALA A 356 -4.48 18.79 -8.14
N VAL A 357 -3.80 19.45 -7.20
CA VAL A 357 -2.35 19.41 -7.00
C VAL A 357 -1.86 17.98 -6.75
N ALA A 358 -2.63 17.14 -6.07
CA ALA A 358 -2.30 15.74 -5.88
C ALA A 358 -2.16 14.98 -7.22
N PHE A 359 -3.03 15.26 -8.17
CA PHE A 359 -2.98 14.66 -9.51
C PHE A 359 -1.81 15.18 -10.33
N GLN A 360 -1.47 16.48 -10.22
CA GLN A 360 -0.28 17.06 -10.84
C GLN A 360 0.99 16.45 -10.25
N LEU A 361 1.05 16.29 -8.93
CA LEU A 361 2.14 15.59 -8.24
C LEU A 361 2.24 14.13 -8.73
N GLY A 362 1.11 13.44 -8.91
CA GLY A 362 1.07 12.08 -9.46
C GLY A 362 1.79 11.96 -10.81
N ILE A 363 1.59 12.93 -11.72
CA ILE A 363 2.30 12.99 -13.02
C ILE A 363 3.80 13.12 -12.81
N LEU A 364 4.23 14.04 -11.93
CA LEU A 364 5.66 14.26 -11.62
C LEU A 364 6.30 12.98 -11.04
N LEU A 365 5.63 12.32 -10.11
CA LEU A 365 6.13 11.10 -9.48
C LEU A 365 6.33 9.98 -10.50
N LEU A 366 5.39 9.81 -11.44
CA LEU A 366 5.50 8.80 -12.50
C LEU A 366 6.63 9.14 -13.50
N ALA A 367 6.83 10.41 -13.81
CA ALA A 367 7.96 10.85 -14.63
C ALA A 367 9.30 10.56 -13.93
N LEU A 368 9.42 10.85 -12.63
CA LEU A 368 10.62 10.53 -11.85
C LEU A 368 10.85 9.01 -11.75
N ALA A 369 9.80 8.21 -11.59
CA ALA A 369 9.88 6.75 -11.59
C ALA A 369 10.36 6.21 -12.95
N ALA A 370 9.91 6.80 -14.06
CA ALA A 370 10.37 6.46 -15.41
C ALA A 370 11.86 6.81 -15.59
N LEU A 371 12.29 8.00 -15.15
CA LEU A 371 13.70 8.38 -15.19
C LEU A 371 14.57 7.46 -14.33
N GLY A 372 14.12 7.10 -13.11
CA GLY A 372 14.81 6.13 -12.26
C GLY A 372 14.95 4.75 -12.93
N THR A 373 13.91 4.29 -13.63
CA THR A 373 13.96 3.04 -14.40
C THR A 373 14.96 3.09 -15.54
N LEU A 374 15.02 4.20 -16.28
CA LEU A 374 16.00 4.41 -17.35
C LEU A 374 17.44 4.49 -16.79
N GLY A 375 17.61 5.17 -15.65
CA GLY A 375 18.88 5.21 -14.94
C GLY A 375 19.39 3.83 -14.53
N LEU A 376 18.50 2.99 -13.98
CA LEU A 376 18.82 1.61 -13.57
C LEU A 376 19.23 0.73 -14.77
N THR A 377 18.58 0.88 -15.92
CA THR A 377 18.93 0.12 -17.12
C THR A 377 20.31 0.51 -17.67
N ARG A 378 20.67 1.80 -17.67
CA ARG A 378 21.98 2.30 -18.07
C ARG A 378 23.09 1.86 -17.10
N HIS A 379 22.86 1.98 -15.80
CA HIS A 379 23.80 1.56 -14.76
C HIS A 379 24.17 0.07 -14.89
N ARG A 380 23.21 -0.78 -15.24
CA ARG A 380 23.46 -2.22 -15.46
C ARG A 380 24.24 -2.47 -16.76
N ALA A 381 23.95 -1.74 -17.81
CA ALA A 381 24.68 -1.88 -19.06
C ALA A 381 26.17 -1.48 -18.93
N GLN A 382 26.51 -0.61 -17.96
CA GLN A 382 27.88 -0.21 -17.66
C GLN A 382 28.61 -1.18 -16.70
N ALA A 383 27.84 -1.99 -15.93
CA ALA A 383 28.39 -2.92 -14.95
C ALA A 383 28.52 -4.37 -15.49
N ALA A 384 27.97 -4.66 -16.68
CA ALA A 384 28.06 -5.91 -17.43
C ALA A 384 29.17 -5.86 -18.46
#